data_214d12698f3bcc332f84578ccba64684
#
_entry.id   214d12698f3bcc332f84578ccba64684
#
_cell.length_a   1.000
_cell.length_b   1.000
_cell.length_c   1.000
_cell.angle_alpha   90.00
_cell.angle_beta   90.00
_cell.angle_gamma   90.00
#
_symmetry.space_group_name_H-M   'P 1'
#
loop_
_entity.id
_entity.type
_entity.pdbx_description
1 polymer ?
#
loop_
_entity_poly.entity_id
_entity_poly.type
_entity_poly.pdbx_seq_one_letter_code
_entity_poly.pdbx_strand_id
1 'polypeptide(L)'
;YREQRTRHLYEISKALAMTRTPGEIAATSARFLSSSFAARSQLLTPDDQGRLQPRHGGDGISHWDEAIARWSFEKGQPAGAGTDTLPGVPYQILPLRAAGISLGVLIIEPASPRQLMIPEQQRLLETFTLLVTNALERLALSAREAQARLASEREQVRNSLLAALSHDLRTPLTVLFGQAEILTLDLATEGSEHAPQASEIRQQVLNTTRLVNNLLDMARIQSGGFNLKREWLPLEEVVGSALQMSQLAIGGRHIDVELAAPLSLIHVDGPLFERVLINLLENATKY
;
A
#
# COMPACT_ATOMS: atom_id res chain seq x y z
N TYR A 1 -46.53 -5.42 20.07
CA TYR A 1 -45.14 -5.46 20.58
C TYR A 1 -44.13 -5.96 19.52
N ARG A 2 -44.40 -7.06 18.78
CA ARG A 2 -43.46 -7.58 17.75
C ARG A 2 -43.31 -6.63 16.55
N GLU A 3 -44.38 -6.05 16.05
CA GLU A 3 -44.33 -5.12 14.90
C GLU A 3 -43.56 -3.83 15.19
N GLN A 4 -43.69 -3.25 16.35
CA GLN A 4 -42.95 -2.06 16.75
C GLN A 4 -41.45 -2.32 16.81
N ARG A 5 -41.04 -3.48 17.29
CA ARG A 5 -39.64 -3.91 17.40
C ARG A 5 -38.99 -4.10 16.01
N THR A 6 -39.72 -4.79 15.13
CA THR A 6 -39.23 -4.99 13.74
C THR A 6 -39.09 -3.66 13.02
N ARG A 7 -40.03 -2.75 13.23
CA ARG A 7 -39.97 -1.40 12.67
C ARG A 7 -38.78 -0.60 13.21
N HIS A 8 -38.53 -0.65 14.51
CA HIS A 8 -37.37 0.03 15.11
C HIS A 8 -36.02 -0.52 14.58
N LEU A 9 -35.90 -1.87 14.44
CA LEU A 9 -34.71 -2.48 13.86
C LEU A 9 -34.53 -2.11 12.39
N TYR A 10 -35.60 -2.01 11.64
CA TYR A 10 -35.54 -1.56 10.24
C TYR A 10 -35.10 -0.09 10.13
N GLU A 11 -35.68 0.79 10.95
CA GLU A 11 -35.32 2.21 10.96
C GLU A 11 -33.84 2.43 11.35
N ILE A 12 -33.36 1.70 12.36
CA ILE A 12 -31.94 1.80 12.76
C ILE A 12 -31.00 1.22 11.69
N SER A 13 -31.38 0.09 11.08
CA SER A 13 -30.60 -0.47 9.98
C SER A 13 -30.47 0.50 8.81
N LYS A 14 -31.57 1.16 8.43
CA LYS A 14 -31.57 2.20 7.40
C LYS A 14 -30.72 3.42 7.81
N ALA A 15 -30.84 3.85 9.04
CA ALA A 15 -30.06 4.98 9.56
C ALA A 15 -28.56 4.68 9.58
N LEU A 16 -28.16 3.48 10.05
CA LEU A 16 -26.76 3.03 10.04
C LEU A 16 -26.20 2.83 8.62
N ALA A 17 -27.05 2.40 7.67
CA ALA A 17 -26.63 2.25 6.27
C ALA A 17 -26.24 3.59 5.61
N MET A 18 -26.80 4.70 6.09
CA MET A 18 -26.52 6.06 5.58
C MET A 18 -25.32 6.73 6.24
N THR A 19 -24.79 6.19 7.32
CA THR A 19 -23.64 6.77 8.03
C THR A 19 -22.36 6.72 7.19
N ARG A 20 -21.57 7.80 7.28
CA ARG A 20 -20.31 7.97 6.54
C ARG A 20 -19.10 8.11 7.47
N THR A 21 -19.31 8.28 8.75
CA THR A 21 -18.25 8.44 9.74
C THR A 21 -18.53 7.59 10.99
N PRO A 22 -17.50 7.15 11.73
CA PRO A 22 -17.67 6.47 13.02
C PRO A 22 -18.44 7.32 14.05
N GLY A 23 -18.31 8.64 14.00
CA GLY A 23 -19.06 9.57 14.85
C GLY A 23 -20.57 9.53 14.58
N GLU A 24 -20.99 9.45 13.31
CA GLU A 24 -22.40 9.29 12.94
C GLU A 24 -22.97 7.95 13.41
N ILE A 25 -22.16 6.87 13.34
CA ILE A 25 -22.53 5.57 13.90
C ILE A 25 -22.73 5.70 15.42
N ALA A 26 -21.80 6.35 16.13
CA ALA A 26 -21.89 6.58 17.55
C ALA A 26 -23.17 7.35 17.92
N ALA A 27 -23.46 8.45 17.23
CA ALA A 27 -24.67 9.26 17.45
C ALA A 27 -25.97 8.48 17.19
N THR A 28 -25.99 7.70 16.13
CA THR A 28 -27.14 6.86 15.77
C THR A 28 -27.34 5.74 16.80
N SER A 29 -26.24 5.13 17.26
CA SER A 29 -26.24 4.12 18.31
C SER A 29 -26.74 4.67 19.65
N ALA A 30 -26.26 5.84 20.04
CA ALA A 30 -26.66 6.49 21.30
C ALA A 30 -28.18 6.79 21.33
N ARG A 31 -28.74 7.31 20.25
CA ARG A 31 -30.19 7.56 20.14
C ARG A 31 -31.01 6.28 20.26
N PHE A 32 -30.60 5.23 19.58
CA PHE A 32 -31.31 3.96 19.65
C PHE A 32 -31.23 3.34 21.04
N LEU A 33 -30.06 3.29 21.64
CA LEU A 33 -29.86 2.72 22.97
C LEU A 33 -30.57 3.53 24.06
N SER A 34 -30.57 4.85 23.96
CA SER A 34 -31.35 5.73 24.87
C SER A 34 -32.87 5.45 24.76
N SER A 35 -33.40 5.34 23.53
CA SER A 35 -34.86 5.13 23.34
C SER A 35 -35.32 3.71 23.65
N SER A 36 -34.51 2.67 23.39
CA SER A 36 -34.91 1.27 23.51
C SER A 36 -34.51 0.64 24.84
N PHE A 37 -33.45 1.13 25.48
CA PHE A 37 -32.87 0.56 26.70
C PHE A 37 -32.74 1.57 27.83
N ALA A 38 -33.15 2.84 27.64
CA ALA A 38 -32.87 3.92 28.55
C ALA A 38 -31.39 3.96 29.01
N ALA A 39 -30.48 3.67 28.04
CA ALA A 39 -29.07 3.47 28.29
C ALA A 39 -28.24 4.60 27.70
N ARG A 40 -27.15 4.96 28.39
CA ARG A 40 -26.05 5.73 27.81
C ARG A 40 -25.11 4.82 27.07
N SER A 41 -24.42 5.33 26.07
CA SER A 41 -23.45 4.50 25.31
C SER A 41 -22.25 5.30 24.85
N GLN A 42 -21.14 4.58 24.68
CA GLN A 42 -19.91 5.09 24.12
C GLN A 42 -19.35 4.13 23.11
N LEU A 43 -19.14 4.58 21.89
CA LEU A 43 -18.43 3.82 20.85
C LEU A 43 -16.94 4.16 20.91
N LEU A 44 -16.09 3.13 20.99
CA LEU A 44 -14.64 3.26 20.87
C LEU A 44 -14.18 2.53 19.61
N THR A 45 -13.33 3.20 18.81
CA THR A 45 -12.68 2.58 17.67
C THR A 45 -11.17 2.81 17.74
N PRO A 46 -10.35 1.91 17.17
CA PRO A 46 -8.91 2.10 17.18
C PRO A 46 -8.50 3.31 16.32
N ASP A 47 -7.45 4.01 16.77
CA ASP A 47 -6.69 4.97 15.97
C ASP A 47 -5.63 4.26 15.12
N ASP A 48 -4.82 5.03 14.38
CA ASP A 48 -3.72 4.51 13.53
C ASP A 48 -2.63 3.79 14.33
N GLN A 49 -2.58 4.00 15.67
CA GLN A 49 -1.66 3.33 16.58
C GLN A 49 -2.31 2.13 17.32
N GLY A 50 -3.55 1.78 16.96
CA GLY A 50 -4.31 0.71 17.59
C GLY A 50 -4.88 1.05 18.98
N ARG A 51 -4.82 2.30 19.44
CA ARG A 51 -5.39 2.73 20.72
C ARG A 51 -6.87 3.06 20.53
N LEU A 52 -7.69 2.58 21.47
CA LEU A 52 -9.11 2.83 21.45
C LEU A 52 -9.42 4.30 21.77
N GLN A 53 -10.09 4.97 20.85
CA GLN A 53 -10.50 6.37 20.96
C GLN A 53 -12.01 6.48 21.00
N PRO A 54 -12.56 7.29 21.93
CA PRO A 54 -13.99 7.52 22.00
C PRO A 54 -14.47 8.29 20.76
N ARG A 55 -15.57 7.83 20.19
CA ARG A 55 -16.26 8.54 19.11
C ARG A 55 -17.44 9.29 19.71
N HIS A 56 -17.48 10.61 19.49
CA HIS A 56 -18.52 11.46 20.02
C HIS A 56 -19.84 11.23 19.29
N GLY A 57 -20.91 11.01 20.03
CA GLY A 57 -22.21 10.70 19.44
C GLY A 57 -23.41 10.84 20.35
N GLY A 58 -23.31 11.65 21.41
CA GLY A 58 -24.38 11.86 22.38
C GLY A 58 -23.84 12.02 23.80
N ASP A 59 -24.73 11.88 24.81
CA ASP A 59 -24.34 11.88 26.23
C ASP A 59 -23.53 10.59 26.49
N GLY A 60 -22.22 10.70 26.40
CA GLY A 60 -21.30 9.59 26.61
C GLY A 60 -21.28 9.10 28.05
N ILE A 61 -20.70 7.95 28.28
CA ILE A 61 -20.48 7.39 29.62
C ILE A 61 -19.30 8.13 30.25
N SER A 62 -19.49 8.69 31.43
CA SER A 62 -18.50 9.54 32.10
C SER A 62 -17.30 8.75 32.63
N HIS A 63 -17.51 7.51 33.05
CA HIS A 63 -16.49 6.65 33.65
C HIS A 63 -16.58 5.22 33.11
N TRP A 64 -15.53 4.79 32.47
CA TRP A 64 -15.33 3.40 32.04
C TRP A 64 -13.84 3.05 32.18
N ASP A 65 -13.56 1.77 32.37
CA ASP A 65 -12.18 1.28 32.52
C ASP A 65 -11.59 0.93 31.16
N GLU A 66 -10.50 1.64 30.81
CA GLU A 66 -9.79 1.43 29.55
C GLU A 66 -9.21 0.02 29.42
N ALA A 67 -8.74 -0.58 30.54
CA ALA A 67 -8.19 -1.92 30.53
C ALA A 67 -9.24 -2.98 30.18
N ILE A 68 -10.48 -2.82 30.69
CA ILE A 68 -11.60 -3.73 30.40
C ILE A 68 -12.02 -3.56 28.91
N ALA A 69 -12.09 -2.32 28.42
CA ALA A 69 -12.43 -2.05 27.04
C ALA A 69 -11.38 -2.64 26.09
N ARG A 70 -10.11 -2.48 26.39
CA ARG A 70 -9.00 -3.07 25.64
C ARG A 70 -9.04 -4.60 25.68
N TRP A 71 -9.26 -5.19 26.83
CA TRP A 71 -9.39 -6.66 26.96
C TRP A 71 -10.52 -7.20 26.07
N SER A 72 -11.72 -6.56 26.14
CA SER A 72 -12.84 -6.95 25.29
C SER A 72 -12.54 -6.81 23.81
N PHE A 73 -11.84 -5.75 23.40
CA PHE A 73 -11.39 -5.52 22.02
C PHE A 73 -10.43 -6.60 21.53
N GLU A 74 -9.43 -6.96 22.35
CA GLU A 74 -8.40 -7.92 21.98
C GLU A 74 -8.91 -9.37 22.01
N LYS A 75 -9.66 -9.72 23.06
CA LYS A 75 -10.20 -11.09 23.22
C LYS A 75 -11.46 -11.34 22.37
N GLY A 76 -12.17 -10.27 21.99
CA GLY A 76 -13.42 -10.37 21.26
C GLY A 76 -14.54 -10.99 22.09
N GLN A 77 -14.51 -10.81 23.41
CA GLN A 77 -15.51 -11.31 24.35
C GLN A 77 -16.18 -10.15 25.08
N PRO A 78 -17.50 -10.26 25.37
CA PRO A 78 -18.20 -9.26 26.13
C PRO A 78 -17.71 -9.26 27.60
N ALA A 79 -17.75 -8.07 28.24
CA ALA A 79 -17.38 -7.91 29.63
C ALA A 79 -18.33 -6.92 30.33
N GLY A 80 -18.44 -7.02 31.64
CA GLY A 80 -19.24 -6.12 32.45
C GLY A 80 -20.63 -6.65 32.82
N ALA A 81 -21.55 -5.77 33.09
CA ALA A 81 -22.90 -6.11 33.57
C ALA A 81 -23.60 -7.12 32.65
N GLY A 82 -24.14 -8.19 33.25
CA GLY A 82 -24.87 -9.25 32.53
C GLY A 82 -23.97 -10.20 31.74
N THR A 83 -22.67 -10.22 31.98
CA THR A 83 -21.71 -11.17 31.39
C THR A 83 -20.99 -11.98 32.48
N ASP A 84 -20.33 -13.06 32.09
CA ASP A 84 -19.53 -13.89 33.00
C ASP A 84 -18.19 -13.22 33.38
N THR A 85 -17.82 -12.18 32.67
CA THR A 85 -16.55 -11.47 32.85
C THR A 85 -16.81 -10.11 33.50
N LEU A 86 -16.32 -9.92 34.74
CA LEU A 86 -16.44 -8.69 35.51
C LEU A 86 -17.88 -8.16 35.68
N PRO A 87 -18.83 -9.00 36.17
CA PRO A 87 -20.25 -8.64 36.27
C PRO A 87 -20.57 -7.50 37.24
N GLY A 88 -19.60 -7.11 38.06
CA GLY A 88 -19.76 -6.07 39.11
C GLY A 88 -19.69 -4.63 38.61
N VAL A 89 -19.31 -4.37 37.37
CA VAL A 89 -19.30 -3.00 36.82
C VAL A 89 -20.68 -2.59 36.30
N PRO A 90 -21.06 -1.30 36.35
CA PRO A 90 -22.40 -0.85 35.99
C PRO A 90 -22.69 -0.80 34.49
N TYR A 91 -21.73 -1.04 33.67
CA TYR A 91 -21.81 -1.02 32.21
C TYR A 91 -21.46 -2.38 31.59
N GLN A 92 -21.91 -2.60 30.37
CA GLN A 92 -21.54 -3.74 29.54
C GLN A 92 -20.69 -3.25 28.36
N ILE A 93 -19.63 -4.00 28.05
CA ILE A 93 -18.76 -3.75 26.90
C ILE A 93 -18.97 -4.88 25.88
N LEU A 94 -19.33 -4.50 24.67
CA LEU A 94 -19.58 -5.42 23.56
C LEU A 94 -18.52 -5.23 22.49
N PRO A 95 -17.76 -6.27 22.15
CA PRO A 95 -16.78 -6.21 21.08
C PRO A 95 -17.48 -6.20 19.72
N LEU A 96 -17.03 -5.33 18.81
CA LEU A 96 -17.52 -5.18 17.46
C LEU A 96 -16.52 -5.86 16.53
N ARG A 97 -16.82 -7.11 16.12
CA ARG A 97 -15.93 -7.93 15.31
C ARG A 97 -16.57 -8.35 14.01
N ALA A 98 -15.83 -8.24 12.90
CA ALA A 98 -16.21 -8.74 11.60
C ALA A 98 -15.05 -9.54 11.00
N ALA A 99 -15.33 -10.69 10.42
CA ALA A 99 -14.35 -11.57 9.77
C ALA A 99 -13.09 -11.84 10.62
N GLY A 100 -13.25 -11.96 11.95
CA GLY A 100 -12.12 -12.19 12.87
C GLY A 100 -11.34 -10.94 13.29
N ILE A 101 -11.64 -9.77 12.72
CA ILE A 101 -10.98 -8.49 13.01
C ILE A 101 -11.84 -7.69 14.00
N SER A 102 -11.22 -7.16 15.05
CA SER A 102 -11.88 -6.23 15.98
C SER A 102 -11.90 -4.82 15.36
N LEU A 103 -13.12 -4.26 15.23
CA LEU A 103 -13.33 -2.92 14.65
C LEU A 103 -13.53 -1.85 15.72
N GLY A 104 -13.84 -2.27 16.95
CA GLY A 104 -14.09 -1.39 18.09
C GLY A 104 -14.80 -2.10 19.23
N VAL A 105 -15.24 -1.32 20.19
CA VAL A 105 -16.11 -1.78 21.28
C VAL A 105 -17.24 -0.77 21.51
N LEU A 106 -18.39 -1.29 21.86
CA LEU A 106 -19.56 -0.51 22.27
C LEU A 106 -19.78 -0.69 23.77
N ILE A 107 -19.67 0.39 24.52
CA ILE A 107 -19.93 0.41 25.95
C ILE A 107 -21.37 0.89 26.14
N ILE A 108 -22.13 0.20 26.99
CA ILE A 108 -23.55 0.46 27.25
C ILE A 108 -23.74 0.49 28.74
N GLU A 109 -24.28 1.59 29.26
CA GLU A 109 -24.64 1.76 30.66
C GLU A 109 -26.18 1.93 30.77
N PRO A 110 -26.92 0.84 31.06
CA PRO A 110 -28.38 0.90 31.19
C PRO A 110 -28.78 1.56 32.52
N ALA A 111 -29.93 2.19 32.52
CA ALA A 111 -30.51 2.74 33.76
C ALA A 111 -30.78 1.64 34.85
N SER A 112 -31.02 0.39 34.39
CA SER A 112 -31.12 -0.77 35.25
C SER A 112 -30.42 -1.98 34.64
N PRO A 113 -29.38 -2.53 35.29
CA PRO A 113 -28.66 -3.74 34.79
C PRO A 113 -29.55 -4.95 34.57
N ARG A 114 -30.70 -5.06 35.29
CA ARG A 114 -31.66 -6.14 35.13
C ARG A 114 -32.28 -6.20 33.72
N GLN A 115 -32.35 -5.07 33.02
CA GLN A 115 -32.90 -5.03 31.66
C GLN A 115 -32.06 -5.84 30.69
N LEU A 116 -30.74 -5.88 30.89
CA LEU A 116 -29.82 -6.66 30.06
C LEU A 116 -29.88 -8.15 30.28
N MET A 117 -30.57 -8.61 31.38
CA MET A 117 -30.75 -10.03 31.68
C MET A 117 -32.03 -10.60 31.07
N ILE A 118 -32.89 -9.76 30.48
CA ILE A 118 -34.12 -10.20 29.82
C ILE A 118 -33.76 -10.80 28.44
N PRO A 119 -34.11 -12.09 28.16
CA PRO A 119 -33.69 -12.75 26.92
C PRO A 119 -34.07 -12.03 25.64
N GLU A 120 -35.25 -11.39 25.62
CA GLU A 120 -35.69 -10.62 24.47
C GLU A 120 -34.85 -9.34 24.28
N GLN A 121 -34.39 -8.69 25.34
CA GLN A 121 -33.55 -7.51 25.29
C GLN A 121 -32.13 -7.89 24.86
N GLN A 122 -31.62 -9.02 25.34
CA GLN A 122 -30.33 -9.55 24.89
C GLN A 122 -30.29 -9.78 23.36
N ARG A 123 -31.31 -10.46 22.82
CA ARG A 123 -31.42 -10.69 21.37
C ARG A 123 -31.53 -9.40 20.56
N LEU A 124 -32.23 -8.39 21.10
CA LEU A 124 -32.32 -7.09 20.45
C LEU A 124 -30.94 -6.40 20.42
N LEU A 125 -30.23 -6.45 21.55
CA LEU A 125 -28.91 -5.89 21.69
C LEU A 125 -27.88 -6.59 20.81
N GLU A 126 -27.92 -7.93 20.72
CA GLU A 126 -27.08 -8.71 19.80
C GLU A 126 -27.31 -8.32 18.35
N THR A 127 -28.60 -8.23 17.94
CA THR A 127 -28.94 -7.84 16.57
C THR A 127 -28.49 -6.40 16.28
N PHE A 128 -28.66 -5.49 17.23
CA PHE A 128 -28.19 -4.11 17.11
C PHE A 128 -26.66 -4.04 17.01
N THR A 129 -25.95 -4.78 17.88
CA THR A 129 -24.48 -4.87 17.85
C THR A 129 -23.96 -5.36 16.50
N LEU A 130 -24.65 -6.33 15.90
CA LEU A 130 -24.33 -6.80 14.55
C LEU A 130 -24.51 -5.70 13.49
N LEU A 131 -25.60 -4.92 13.57
CA LEU A 131 -25.83 -3.80 12.64
C LEU A 131 -24.75 -2.71 12.76
N VAL A 132 -24.36 -2.36 13.99
CA VAL A 132 -23.26 -1.41 14.24
C VAL A 132 -21.93 -1.97 13.69
N THR A 133 -21.65 -3.24 13.94
CA THR A 133 -20.46 -3.91 13.41
C THR A 133 -20.39 -3.85 11.88
N ASN A 134 -21.49 -4.20 11.21
CA ASN A 134 -21.58 -4.14 9.75
C ASN A 134 -21.40 -2.72 9.20
N ALA A 135 -21.94 -1.70 9.91
CA ALA A 135 -21.75 -0.30 9.52
C ALA A 135 -20.27 0.11 9.64
N LEU A 136 -19.58 -0.27 10.71
CA LEU A 136 -18.15 0.00 10.89
C LEU A 136 -17.30 -0.76 9.86
N GLU A 137 -17.62 -2.04 9.60
CA GLU A 137 -16.91 -2.83 8.58
C GLU A 137 -17.01 -2.20 7.20
N ARG A 138 -18.22 -1.78 6.80
CA ARG A 138 -18.43 -1.06 5.54
C ARG A 138 -17.59 0.18 5.43
N LEU A 139 -17.50 1.01 6.49
CA LEU A 139 -16.65 2.21 6.50
C LEU A 139 -15.16 1.85 6.40
N ALA A 140 -14.72 0.82 7.13
CA ALA A 140 -13.33 0.37 7.10
C ALA A 140 -12.94 -0.16 5.71
N LEU A 141 -13.80 -0.94 5.06
CA LEU A 141 -13.59 -1.43 3.69
C LEU A 141 -13.54 -0.28 2.68
N SER A 142 -14.51 0.64 2.74
CA SER A 142 -14.53 1.80 1.84
C SER A 142 -13.29 2.69 1.99
N ALA A 143 -12.80 2.88 3.22
CA ALA A 143 -11.58 3.64 3.47
C ALA A 143 -10.34 2.94 2.88
N ARG A 144 -10.23 1.60 3.04
CA ARG A 144 -9.14 0.81 2.47
C ARG A 144 -9.16 0.82 0.94
N GLU A 145 -10.33 0.69 0.33
CA GLU A 145 -10.49 0.76 -1.13
C GLU A 145 -10.07 2.13 -1.68
N ALA A 146 -10.52 3.22 -1.03
CA ALA A 146 -10.14 4.58 -1.43
C ALA A 146 -8.62 4.80 -1.30
N GLN A 147 -8.00 4.29 -0.24
CA GLN A 147 -6.56 4.41 -0.03
C GLN A 147 -5.77 3.59 -1.05
N ALA A 148 -6.19 2.35 -1.34
CA ALA A 148 -5.58 1.51 -2.36
C ALA A 148 -5.68 2.14 -3.75
N ARG A 149 -6.85 2.73 -4.09
CA ARG A 149 -7.06 3.43 -5.34
C ARG A 149 -6.14 4.63 -5.50
N LEU A 150 -6.03 5.48 -4.46
CA LEU A 150 -5.13 6.64 -4.48
C LEU A 150 -3.65 6.22 -4.61
N ALA A 151 -3.24 5.12 -3.96
CA ALA A 151 -1.89 4.59 -4.09
C ALA A 151 -1.62 4.13 -5.54
N SER A 152 -2.57 3.40 -6.15
CA SER A 152 -2.48 2.94 -7.54
C SER A 152 -2.44 4.10 -8.55
N GLU A 153 -3.30 5.12 -8.37
CA GLU A 153 -3.32 6.31 -9.22
C GLU A 153 -1.99 7.09 -9.15
N ARG A 154 -1.43 7.25 -7.94
CA ARG A 154 -0.11 7.88 -7.75
C ARG A 154 1.00 7.13 -8.46
N GLU A 155 0.98 5.81 -8.38
CA GLU A 155 1.98 4.96 -9.03
C GLU A 155 1.85 5.04 -10.56
N GLN A 156 0.64 5.02 -11.09
CA GLN A 156 0.40 5.16 -12.53
C GLN A 156 0.87 6.52 -13.07
N VAL A 157 0.58 7.61 -12.37
CA VAL A 157 1.06 8.96 -12.75
C VAL A 157 2.58 9.01 -12.73
N ARG A 158 3.21 8.49 -11.68
CA ARG A 158 4.68 8.43 -11.57
C ARG A 158 5.31 7.66 -12.72
N ASN A 159 4.76 6.49 -13.06
CA ASN A 159 5.27 5.66 -14.16
C ASN A 159 5.12 6.34 -15.53
N SER A 160 3.98 7.01 -15.75
CA SER A 160 3.73 7.78 -16.98
C SER A 160 4.71 8.96 -17.13
N LEU A 161 4.97 9.68 -16.03
CA LEU A 161 5.94 10.77 -16.02
C LEU A 161 7.37 10.28 -16.30
N LEU A 162 7.79 9.17 -15.68
CA LEU A 162 9.10 8.57 -15.92
C LEU A 162 9.27 8.09 -17.37
N ALA A 163 8.21 7.55 -17.97
CA ALA A 163 8.23 7.15 -19.37
C ALA A 163 8.36 8.35 -20.32
N ALA A 164 7.57 9.41 -20.09
CA ALA A 164 7.64 10.64 -20.86
C ALA A 164 9.01 11.31 -20.73
N LEU A 165 9.52 11.50 -19.50
CA LEU A 165 10.84 12.07 -19.26
C LEU A 165 11.97 11.28 -19.91
N SER A 166 11.87 9.94 -19.92
CA SER A 166 12.85 9.07 -20.57
C SER A 166 12.92 9.32 -22.08
N HIS A 167 11.75 9.48 -22.71
CA HIS A 167 11.67 9.76 -24.13
C HIS A 167 12.20 11.16 -24.45
N ASP A 168 11.76 12.17 -23.70
CA ASP A 168 12.08 13.56 -23.94
C ASP A 168 13.55 13.91 -23.67
N LEU A 169 14.21 13.17 -22.77
CA LEU A 169 15.66 13.29 -22.54
C LEU A 169 16.49 12.50 -23.55
N ARG A 170 16.01 11.34 -24.01
CA ARG A 170 16.77 10.53 -24.97
C ARG A 170 16.94 11.22 -26.31
N THR A 171 15.90 11.89 -26.81
CA THR A 171 15.92 12.55 -28.12
C THR A 171 17.01 13.63 -28.22
N PRO A 172 17.08 14.65 -27.36
CA PRO A 172 18.13 15.66 -27.43
C PRO A 172 19.53 15.11 -27.18
N LEU A 173 19.67 14.11 -26.30
CA LEU A 173 20.96 13.48 -26.04
C LEU A 173 21.47 12.69 -27.25
N THR A 174 20.58 12.02 -28.00
CA THR A 174 20.94 11.33 -29.25
C THR A 174 21.37 12.31 -30.32
N VAL A 175 20.69 13.45 -30.45
CA VAL A 175 21.06 14.52 -31.38
C VAL A 175 22.43 15.12 -31.03
N LEU A 176 22.65 15.45 -29.73
CA LEU A 176 23.92 15.96 -29.25
C LEU A 176 25.07 14.98 -29.49
N PHE A 177 24.83 13.69 -29.26
CA PHE A 177 25.83 12.65 -29.54
C PHE A 177 26.19 12.60 -31.02
N GLY A 178 25.17 12.58 -31.91
CA GLY A 178 25.42 12.57 -33.38
C GLY A 178 26.18 13.81 -33.85
N GLN A 179 25.84 15.00 -33.34
CA GLN A 179 26.58 16.22 -33.67
C GLN A 179 28.04 16.21 -33.18
N ALA A 180 28.26 15.73 -31.93
CA ALA A 180 29.61 15.61 -31.40
C ALA A 180 30.44 14.56 -32.14
N GLU A 181 29.81 13.47 -32.64
CA GLU A 181 30.47 12.47 -33.44
C GLU A 181 30.89 13.01 -34.80
N ILE A 182 30.00 13.70 -35.54
CA ILE A 182 30.30 14.34 -36.82
C ILE A 182 31.43 15.35 -36.64
N LEU A 183 31.34 16.23 -35.65
CA LEU A 183 32.37 17.23 -35.37
C LEU A 183 33.74 16.59 -35.09
N THR A 184 33.74 15.46 -34.34
CA THR A 184 34.98 14.74 -34.03
C THR A 184 35.64 14.17 -35.32
N LEU A 185 34.82 13.61 -36.21
CA LEU A 185 35.29 13.04 -37.47
C LEU A 185 35.79 14.12 -38.41
N ASP A 186 35.09 15.24 -38.57
CA ASP A 186 35.46 16.33 -39.45
C ASP A 186 36.80 16.95 -39.00
N LEU A 187 36.94 17.31 -37.71
CA LEU A 187 38.17 17.88 -37.19
C LEU A 187 39.34 16.90 -37.21
N ALA A 188 39.11 15.60 -37.04
CA ALA A 188 40.14 14.58 -37.17
C ALA A 188 40.62 14.45 -38.64
N THR A 189 39.68 14.53 -39.58
CA THR A 189 39.98 14.44 -41.02
C THR A 189 40.77 15.65 -41.51
N GLU A 190 40.46 16.85 -40.99
CA GLU A 190 41.17 18.11 -41.28
C GLU A 190 42.51 18.26 -40.55
N GLY A 191 42.84 17.32 -39.64
CA GLY A 191 44.09 17.40 -38.85
C GLY A 191 44.09 18.58 -37.87
N SER A 192 42.93 19.03 -37.44
CA SER A 192 42.73 20.18 -36.56
C SER A 192 43.29 19.93 -35.16
N GLU A 193 43.96 20.94 -34.59
CA GLU A 193 44.38 20.91 -33.18
C GLU A 193 43.23 20.81 -32.19
N HIS A 194 41.99 21.05 -32.63
CA HIS A 194 40.75 20.91 -31.82
C HIS A 194 40.12 19.54 -31.85
N ALA A 195 40.65 18.57 -32.62
CA ALA A 195 40.13 17.20 -32.68
C ALA A 195 40.09 16.48 -31.30
N PRO A 196 41.10 16.66 -30.40
CA PRO A 196 41.04 16.07 -29.06
C PRO A 196 39.89 16.62 -28.23
N GLN A 197 39.62 17.95 -28.30
CA GLN A 197 38.53 18.59 -27.55
C GLN A 197 37.15 18.10 -28.02
N ALA A 198 36.97 17.93 -29.35
CA ALA A 198 35.73 17.37 -29.89
C ALA A 198 35.49 15.91 -29.41
N SER A 199 36.56 15.11 -29.37
CA SER A 199 36.53 13.76 -28.84
C SER A 199 36.14 13.72 -27.34
N GLU A 200 36.66 14.68 -26.56
CA GLU A 200 36.34 14.82 -25.14
C GLU A 200 34.86 15.20 -24.94
N ILE A 201 34.33 16.15 -25.72
CA ILE A 201 32.92 16.53 -25.74
C ILE A 201 32.04 15.31 -26.06
N ARG A 202 32.38 14.55 -27.11
CA ARG A 202 31.64 13.32 -27.47
C ARG A 202 31.63 12.31 -26.33
N GLN A 203 32.75 12.11 -25.65
CA GLN A 203 32.85 11.20 -24.51
C GLN A 203 31.99 11.66 -23.34
N GLN A 204 31.96 12.98 -23.09
CA GLN A 204 31.14 13.58 -22.03
C GLN A 204 29.63 13.42 -22.29
N VAL A 205 29.20 13.59 -23.56
CA VAL A 205 27.78 13.34 -23.95
C VAL A 205 27.42 11.89 -23.74
N LEU A 206 28.29 10.95 -24.12
CA LEU A 206 28.09 9.50 -23.87
C LEU A 206 27.93 9.20 -22.37
N ASN A 207 28.81 9.73 -21.53
CA ASN A 207 28.78 9.52 -20.10
C ASN A 207 27.51 10.10 -19.48
N THR A 208 27.09 11.29 -19.90
CA THR A 208 25.85 11.93 -19.45
C THR A 208 24.63 11.12 -19.85
N THR A 209 24.59 10.63 -21.10
CA THR A 209 23.50 9.78 -21.59
C THR A 209 23.36 8.50 -20.76
N ARG A 210 24.48 7.83 -20.44
CA ARG A 210 24.48 6.65 -19.57
C ARG A 210 23.97 6.96 -18.17
N LEU A 211 24.41 8.05 -17.59
CA LEU A 211 24.00 8.48 -16.25
C LEU A 211 22.51 8.77 -16.18
N VAL A 212 21.97 9.50 -17.15
CA VAL A 212 20.53 9.80 -17.27
C VAL A 212 19.72 8.49 -17.42
N ASN A 213 20.14 7.60 -18.31
CA ASN A 213 19.45 6.32 -18.50
C ASN A 213 19.47 5.48 -17.21
N ASN A 214 20.59 5.39 -16.51
CA ASN A 214 20.69 4.64 -15.25
C ASN A 214 19.79 5.23 -14.16
N LEU A 215 19.71 6.57 -14.06
CA LEU A 215 18.82 7.24 -13.11
C LEU A 215 17.34 6.95 -13.39
N LEU A 216 16.94 7.02 -14.66
CA LEU A 216 15.58 6.73 -15.09
C LEU A 216 15.20 5.25 -14.87
N ASP A 217 16.12 4.33 -15.13
CA ASP A 217 15.90 2.91 -14.86
C ASP A 217 15.81 2.62 -13.37
N MET A 218 16.67 3.24 -12.55
CA MET A 218 16.59 3.13 -11.08
C MET A 218 15.25 3.64 -10.56
N ALA A 219 14.78 4.79 -11.07
CA ALA A 219 13.48 5.34 -10.71
C ALA A 219 12.31 4.41 -11.10
N ARG A 220 12.40 3.72 -12.26
CA ARG A 220 11.43 2.71 -12.69
C ARG A 220 11.47 1.45 -11.83
N ILE A 221 12.65 0.97 -11.44
CA ILE A 221 12.80 -0.19 -10.55
C ILE A 221 12.17 0.11 -9.19
N GLN A 222 12.45 1.28 -8.61
CA GLN A 222 11.89 1.70 -7.32
C GLN A 222 10.38 1.89 -7.33
N SER A 223 9.79 2.17 -8.49
CA SER A 223 8.34 2.29 -8.65
C SER A 223 7.62 0.96 -8.92
N GLY A 224 8.31 -0.18 -8.88
CA GLY A 224 7.68 -1.48 -9.17
C GLY A 224 7.22 -1.66 -10.63
N GLY A 225 7.52 -0.68 -11.50
CA GLY A 225 7.01 -0.60 -12.87
C GLY A 225 7.66 -1.54 -13.89
N PHE A 226 8.50 -2.48 -13.46
CA PHE A 226 9.07 -3.48 -14.35
C PHE A 226 8.15 -4.70 -14.46
N ASN A 227 7.48 -4.80 -15.58
CA ASN A 227 6.82 -6.05 -15.98
C ASN A 227 7.88 -6.94 -16.66
N LEU A 228 8.57 -7.77 -15.87
CA LEU A 228 9.62 -8.67 -16.37
C LEU A 228 9.03 -9.66 -17.37
N LYS A 229 9.49 -9.60 -18.61
CA LYS A 229 9.17 -10.59 -19.65
C LYS A 229 10.18 -11.74 -19.57
N ARG A 230 9.96 -12.64 -18.60
CA ARG A 230 10.86 -13.77 -18.39
C ARG A 230 10.63 -14.85 -19.44
N GLU A 231 11.70 -15.34 -20.03
CA GLU A 231 11.74 -16.47 -20.96
C GLU A 231 12.91 -17.39 -20.64
N TRP A 232 12.82 -18.63 -21.10
CA TRP A 232 13.90 -19.60 -20.91
C TRP A 232 14.93 -19.40 -21.98
N LEU A 233 16.13 -18.93 -21.63
CA LEU A 233 17.22 -18.61 -22.54
C LEU A 233 18.48 -19.41 -22.19
N PRO A 234 19.28 -19.81 -23.21
CA PRO A 234 20.63 -20.32 -22.98
C PRO A 234 21.51 -19.20 -22.40
N LEU A 235 22.21 -19.47 -21.29
CA LEU A 235 23.11 -18.51 -20.68
C LEU A 235 24.25 -18.08 -21.62
N GLU A 236 24.71 -19.01 -22.45
CA GLU A 236 25.77 -18.77 -23.43
C GLU A 236 25.40 -17.67 -24.43
N GLU A 237 24.15 -17.64 -24.90
CA GLU A 237 23.68 -16.61 -25.83
C GLU A 237 23.70 -15.21 -25.17
N VAL A 238 23.22 -15.12 -23.97
CA VAL A 238 23.15 -13.83 -23.26
C VAL A 238 24.55 -13.33 -22.92
N VAL A 239 25.44 -14.21 -22.47
CA VAL A 239 26.85 -13.86 -22.21
C VAL A 239 27.57 -13.47 -23.50
N GLY A 240 27.36 -14.22 -24.59
CA GLY A 240 27.95 -13.90 -25.88
C GLY A 240 27.53 -12.54 -26.41
N SER A 241 26.22 -12.22 -26.35
CA SER A 241 25.68 -10.93 -26.75
C SER A 241 26.25 -9.78 -25.89
N ALA A 242 26.28 -9.95 -24.57
CA ALA A 242 26.83 -8.96 -23.65
C ALA A 242 28.31 -8.66 -23.90
N LEU A 243 29.13 -9.69 -24.19
CA LEU A 243 30.53 -9.53 -24.55
C LEU A 243 30.70 -8.78 -25.88
N GLN A 244 29.91 -9.13 -26.88
CA GLN A 244 29.95 -8.47 -28.20
C GLN A 244 29.61 -6.99 -28.06
N MET A 245 28.56 -6.63 -27.29
CA MET A 245 28.16 -5.23 -27.05
C MET A 245 29.17 -4.45 -26.22
N SER A 246 29.92 -5.12 -25.33
CA SER A 246 30.94 -4.50 -24.49
C SER A 246 32.32 -4.44 -25.17
N GLN A 247 32.50 -4.91 -26.37
CA GLN A 247 33.81 -5.04 -27.02
C GLN A 247 34.61 -3.74 -27.12
N LEU A 248 33.95 -2.64 -27.41
CA LEU A 248 34.56 -1.29 -27.41
C LEU A 248 35.02 -0.83 -26.04
N ALA A 249 34.25 -1.14 -24.99
CA ALA A 249 34.57 -0.77 -23.60
C ALA A 249 35.70 -1.64 -23.03
N ILE A 250 35.78 -2.91 -23.45
CA ILE A 250 36.82 -3.85 -23.06
C ILE A 250 38.19 -3.46 -23.61
N GLY A 251 38.24 -2.80 -24.79
CA GLY A 251 39.48 -2.18 -25.29
C GLY A 251 40.59 -3.17 -25.59
N GLY A 252 40.27 -4.38 -26.08
CA GLY A 252 41.27 -5.39 -26.43
C GLY A 252 41.83 -6.19 -25.24
N ARG A 253 41.29 -6.02 -24.04
CA ARG A 253 41.63 -6.85 -22.86
C ARG A 253 41.15 -8.28 -23.10
N HIS A 254 41.95 -9.26 -22.67
CA HIS A 254 41.57 -10.68 -22.73
C HIS A 254 40.53 -10.97 -21.63
N ILE A 255 39.43 -11.60 -22.01
CA ILE A 255 38.38 -12.06 -21.08
C ILE A 255 38.27 -13.57 -21.23
N ASP A 256 38.54 -14.29 -20.14
CA ASP A 256 38.29 -15.72 -20.07
C ASP A 256 36.84 -15.97 -19.70
N VAL A 257 36.16 -16.81 -20.48
CA VAL A 257 34.78 -17.20 -20.27
C VAL A 257 34.71 -18.67 -19.91
N GLU A 258 34.46 -18.98 -18.67
CA GLU A 258 34.28 -20.35 -18.21
C GLU A 258 32.79 -20.59 -17.88
N LEU A 259 32.15 -21.40 -18.70
CA LEU A 259 30.77 -21.83 -18.49
C LEU A 259 30.76 -23.33 -18.22
N ALA A 260 30.27 -23.74 -17.06
CA ALA A 260 30.19 -25.16 -16.69
C ALA A 260 29.17 -25.88 -17.62
N ALA A 261 29.57 -26.96 -18.25
CA ALA A 261 28.70 -27.77 -19.11
C ALA A 261 28.21 -29.03 -18.36
N PRO A 262 26.93 -29.46 -18.52
CA PRO A 262 25.87 -28.81 -19.30
C PRO A 262 25.18 -27.68 -18.48
N LEU A 263 25.01 -26.52 -19.10
CA LEU A 263 24.22 -25.42 -18.49
C LEU A 263 22.75 -25.64 -18.80
N SER A 264 21.94 -25.44 -17.75
CA SER A 264 20.47 -25.39 -17.91
C SER A 264 20.05 -24.02 -18.44
N LEU A 265 18.89 -24.00 -19.12
CA LEU A 265 18.26 -22.74 -19.49
C LEU A 265 17.98 -21.89 -18.22
N ILE A 266 18.16 -20.59 -18.33
CA ILE A 266 17.85 -19.63 -17.26
C ILE A 266 16.52 -18.93 -17.55
N HIS A 267 15.70 -18.69 -16.52
CA HIS A 267 14.41 -18.03 -16.65
C HIS A 267 14.52 -16.56 -16.30
N VAL A 268 14.85 -15.74 -17.28
CA VAL A 268 15.20 -14.31 -17.12
C VAL A 268 14.56 -13.46 -18.22
N ASP A 269 14.53 -12.15 -17.96
CA ASP A 269 14.28 -11.14 -19.00
C ASP A 269 15.62 -10.91 -19.72
N GLY A 270 15.73 -11.42 -20.95
CA GLY A 270 16.99 -11.43 -21.72
C GLY A 270 17.63 -10.06 -21.83
N PRO A 271 16.94 -9.04 -22.36
CA PRO A 271 17.48 -7.67 -22.48
C PRO A 271 17.94 -7.04 -21.18
N LEU A 272 17.21 -7.27 -20.07
CA LEU A 272 17.60 -6.74 -18.77
C LEU A 272 18.80 -7.48 -18.18
N PHE A 273 18.86 -8.78 -18.35
CA PHE A 273 19.98 -9.59 -17.85
C PHE A 273 21.27 -9.31 -18.64
N GLU A 274 21.17 -9.18 -19.96
CA GLU A 274 22.26 -8.73 -20.82
C GLU A 274 22.81 -7.36 -20.37
N ARG A 275 21.92 -6.40 -20.05
CA ARG A 275 22.31 -5.08 -19.56
C ARG A 275 23.03 -5.13 -18.20
N VAL A 276 22.64 -6.07 -17.32
CA VAL A 276 23.36 -6.31 -16.05
C VAL A 276 24.80 -6.75 -16.34
N LEU A 277 24.98 -7.71 -17.26
CA LEU A 277 26.31 -8.20 -17.63
C LEU A 277 27.17 -7.09 -18.25
N ILE A 278 26.61 -6.29 -19.17
CA ILE A 278 27.31 -5.16 -19.78
C ILE A 278 27.76 -4.17 -18.71
N ASN A 279 26.89 -3.80 -17.78
CA ASN A 279 27.25 -2.89 -16.69
C ASN A 279 28.37 -3.43 -15.80
N LEU A 280 28.36 -4.72 -15.49
CA LEU A 280 29.40 -5.37 -14.70
C LEU A 280 30.71 -5.42 -15.45
N LEU A 281 30.72 -5.78 -16.74
CA LEU A 281 31.91 -5.79 -17.61
C LEU A 281 32.52 -4.38 -17.74
N GLU A 282 31.69 -3.36 -18.01
CA GLU A 282 32.16 -1.97 -18.09
C GLU A 282 32.74 -1.47 -16.77
N ASN A 283 32.17 -1.86 -15.63
CA ASN A 283 32.74 -1.50 -14.33
C ASN A 283 34.08 -2.19 -14.07
N ALA A 284 34.19 -3.48 -14.38
CA ALA A 284 35.44 -4.23 -14.24
C ALA A 284 36.59 -3.72 -15.15
N THR A 285 36.24 -3.05 -16.26
CA THR A 285 37.25 -2.43 -17.12
C THR A 285 37.73 -1.06 -16.66
N LYS A 286 36.99 -0.40 -15.77
CA LYS A 286 37.34 0.95 -15.22
C LYS A 286 38.20 0.86 -13.97
N TYR A 287 38.04 -0.19 -13.19
CA TYR A 287 38.73 -0.44 -11.91
C TYR A 287 39.61 -1.67 -12.00
#